data_e40f40427f3d603ed4b1b8c03b4dd87c
#
_entry.id   e40f40427f3d603ed4b1b8c03b4dd87c
#
_cell.length_a   1.000
_cell.length_b   1.000
_cell.length_c   1.000
_cell.angle_alpha   90.00
_cell.angle_beta   90.00
_cell.angle_gamma   90.00
#
_symmetry.space_group_name_H-M   'P 1'
#
loop_
_entity.id
_entity.type
_entity.pdbx_description
1 polymer ?
#
loop_
_entity_poly.entity_id
_entity_poly.type
_entity_poly.pdbx_seq_one_letter_code
_entity_poly.pdbx_strand_id
1 'polypeptide(L)'
;LNTEAFRHADKPLEYSLAAIRKQGYRYCELNMLNGRDLLCEAGYYGAVSMERDPLEVKAIVDSFGLKVSAVSAHAPMAQPEISIPFLTRAIEYADALGATCVCTDEGVVPAWMSKKQAFNIIYYTLRRVLPVAERHKIHIGLEPHQKYSVKLNTYLELLNLVESPYMSCNPDTGNIFMAGQDPYEFLEAIAKRIVHVHAKDIGGVVMGDRGKVTGVPSGCACGEGVLDWQRIVKILRKAKFKGVLSVECSSEEQGRASIKHLRKVLKAK
;
A
#
# COMPACT_ATOMS: atom_id res chain seq x y z
N LEU A 1 -8.53 -3.63 5.90
CA LEU A 1 -7.81 -2.69 6.76
C LEU A 1 -6.34 -3.08 6.80
N ASN A 2 -5.46 -2.11 6.62
CA ASN A 2 -4.02 -2.27 6.76
C ASN A 2 -3.67 -2.41 8.25
N THR A 3 -2.74 -3.31 8.60
CA THR A 3 -2.30 -3.52 9.98
C THR A 3 -1.55 -2.33 10.58
N GLU A 4 -1.18 -1.34 9.77
CA GLU A 4 -0.60 -0.08 10.22
C GLU A 4 -1.50 0.67 11.22
N ALA A 5 -2.82 0.50 11.17
CA ALA A 5 -3.75 1.08 12.13
C ALA A 5 -3.52 0.63 13.58
N PHE A 6 -2.74 -0.44 13.78
CA PHE A 6 -2.52 -1.07 15.09
C PHE A 6 -1.08 -0.85 15.56
N ARG A 7 -0.75 0.38 15.89
CA ARG A 7 0.58 0.79 16.34
C ARG A 7 0.74 0.60 17.87
N HIS A 8 0.62 -0.65 18.32
CA HIS A 8 0.74 -1.02 19.72
C HIS A 8 1.99 -1.87 19.98
N ALA A 9 2.94 -1.34 20.76
CA ALA A 9 4.19 -1.99 21.08
C ALA A 9 4.06 -3.35 21.80
N ASP A 10 2.98 -3.52 22.52
CA ASP A 10 2.72 -4.63 23.44
C ASP A 10 1.68 -5.63 22.91
N LYS A 11 1.25 -5.48 21.66
CA LYS A 11 0.20 -6.34 21.09
C LYS A 11 0.76 -7.18 19.93
N PRO A 12 0.45 -8.49 19.93
CA PRO A 12 0.82 -9.38 18.82
C PRO A 12 -0.08 -9.15 17.59
N LEU A 13 0.31 -9.76 16.46
CA LEU A 13 -0.45 -9.72 15.22
C LEU A 13 -1.92 -10.15 15.41
N GLU A 14 -2.14 -11.16 16.22
CA GLU A 14 -3.48 -11.72 16.51
C GLU A 14 -4.43 -10.68 17.10
N TYR A 15 -3.91 -9.74 17.89
CA TYR A 15 -4.71 -8.61 18.39
C TYR A 15 -5.26 -7.77 17.23
N SER A 16 -4.39 -7.41 16.27
CA SER A 16 -4.79 -6.65 15.08
C SER A 16 -5.82 -7.39 14.25
N LEU A 17 -5.61 -8.69 14.01
CA LEU A 17 -6.53 -9.53 13.23
C LEU A 17 -7.90 -9.66 13.90
N ALA A 18 -7.93 -9.87 15.22
CA ALA A 18 -9.18 -9.93 15.99
C ALA A 18 -9.96 -8.61 15.89
N ALA A 19 -9.26 -7.47 16.02
CA ALA A 19 -9.87 -6.16 15.92
C ALA A 19 -10.38 -5.85 14.50
N ILE A 20 -9.61 -6.20 13.46
CA ILE A 20 -10.03 -6.09 12.05
C ILE A 20 -11.31 -6.90 11.82
N ARG A 21 -11.33 -8.14 12.27
CA ARG A 21 -12.53 -9.00 12.14
C ARG A 21 -13.74 -8.45 12.89
N LYS A 22 -13.55 -8.02 14.14
CA LYS A 22 -14.59 -7.41 14.99
C LYS A 22 -15.22 -6.17 14.36
N GLN A 23 -14.43 -5.37 13.65
CA GLN A 23 -14.91 -4.19 12.91
C GLN A 23 -15.70 -4.56 11.65
N GLY A 24 -15.69 -5.84 11.24
CA GLY A 24 -16.44 -6.36 10.10
C GLY A 24 -15.71 -6.34 8.78
N TYR A 25 -14.40 -6.10 8.76
CA TYR A 25 -13.60 -6.31 7.57
C TYR A 25 -13.55 -7.79 7.18
N ARG A 26 -13.34 -8.06 5.90
CA ARG A 26 -13.14 -9.42 5.36
C ARG A 26 -11.69 -9.66 4.95
N TYR A 27 -10.97 -8.59 4.74
CA TYR A 27 -9.58 -8.59 4.31
C TYR A 27 -8.72 -7.79 5.27
N CYS A 28 -7.51 -8.28 5.49
CA CYS A 28 -6.43 -7.50 6.07
C CYS A 28 -5.33 -7.30 5.02
N GLU A 29 -4.54 -6.26 5.21
CA GLU A 29 -3.29 -6.05 4.51
C GLU A 29 -2.18 -6.09 5.55
N LEU A 30 -1.14 -6.88 5.28
CA LEU A 30 -0.05 -7.09 6.22
C LEU A 30 1.16 -6.24 5.84
N ASN A 31 1.69 -5.49 6.79
CA ASN A 31 2.99 -4.86 6.64
C ASN A 31 4.10 -5.91 6.84
N MET A 32 5.03 -5.96 5.88
CA MET A 32 6.14 -6.88 5.90
C MET A 32 7.42 -6.16 6.31
N LEU A 33 8.17 -6.77 7.21
CA LEU A 33 9.48 -6.30 7.63
C LEU A 33 10.58 -7.17 7.03
N ASN A 34 11.66 -6.52 6.62
CA ASN A 34 12.89 -7.22 6.27
C ASN A 34 13.67 -7.52 7.54
N GLY A 35 13.91 -8.83 7.78
CA GLY A 35 14.60 -9.28 8.97
C GLY A 35 13.67 -9.53 10.16
N ARG A 36 14.23 -9.41 11.37
CA ARG A 36 13.54 -9.76 12.60
C ARG A 36 12.37 -8.84 12.91
N ASP A 37 11.42 -9.33 13.73
CA ASP A 37 10.32 -8.55 14.33
C ASP A 37 10.82 -7.45 15.27
N LEU A 38 11.94 -6.84 14.93
CA LEU A 38 12.42 -5.68 15.65
C LEU A 38 11.49 -4.53 15.34
N LEU A 39 11.10 -3.86 16.38
CA LEU A 39 10.47 -2.57 16.35
C LEU A 39 11.17 -1.72 15.31
N CYS A 40 10.53 -1.52 14.17
CA CYS A 40 11.00 -0.45 13.33
C CYS A 40 10.74 0.86 14.08
N GLU A 41 11.56 1.84 13.87
CA GLU A 41 11.43 3.17 14.49
C GLU A 41 10.05 3.80 14.28
N ALA A 42 9.31 3.33 13.26
CA ALA A 42 7.96 3.75 12.97
C ALA A 42 6.88 3.05 13.83
N GLY A 43 7.24 2.08 14.67
CA GLY A 43 6.29 1.41 15.57
C GLY A 43 5.26 0.54 14.84
N TYR A 44 5.65 -0.16 13.80
CA TYR A 44 4.77 -1.09 13.07
C TYR A 44 4.66 -2.43 13.79
N TYR A 45 3.84 -2.48 14.80
CA TYR A 45 3.68 -3.68 15.64
C TYR A 45 2.77 -4.74 15.05
N GLY A 46 1.88 -4.37 14.14
CA GLY A 46 1.09 -5.30 13.35
C GLY A 46 1.85 -5.84 12.12
N ALA A 47 3.16 -5.65 12.05
CA ALA A 47 3.97 -6.11 10.95
C ALA A 47 4.36 -7.58 11.10
N VAL A 48 4.66 -8.23 9.96
CA VAL A 48 5.09 -9.61 9.89
C VAL A 48 6.52 -9.66 9.37
N SER A 49 7.39 -10.37 10.08
CA SER A 49 8.73 -10.67 9.59
C SER A 49 8.67 -11.67 8.44
N MET A 50 9.44 -11.41 7.39
CA MET A 50 9.61 -12.36 6.28
C MET A 50 10.41 -13.62 6.67
N GLU A 51 10.98 -13.67 7.89
CA GLU A 51 11.62 -14.86 8.44
C GLU A 51 10.60 -15.89 8.96
N ARG A 52 9.35 -15.45 9.25
CA ARG A 52 8.29 -16.38 9.66
C ARG A 52 7.85 -17.25 8.49
N ASP A 53 7.40 -18.46 8.81
CA ASP A 53 6.77 -19.33 7.82
C ASP A 53 5.45 -18.69 7.32
N PRO A 54 5.32 -18.42 6.01
CA PRO A 54 4.10 -17.83 5.46
C PRO A 54 2.87 -18.72 5.64
N LEU A 55 3.02 -20.04 5.71
CA LEU A 55 1.90 -20.95 5.94
C LEU A 55 1.40 -20.87 7.38
N GLU A 56 2.30 -20.66 8.35
CA GLU A 56 1.93 -20.39 9.73
C GLU A 56 1.14 -19.07 9.83
N VAL A 57 1.66 -18.01 9.23
CA VAL A 57 0.98 -16.70 9.21
C VAL A 57 -0.39 -16.82 8.52
N LYS A 58 -0.46 -17.57 7.41
CA LYS A 58 -1.74 -17.83 6.74
C LYS A 58 -2.73 -18.54 7.66
N ALA A 59 -2.31 -19.58 8.36
CA ALA A 59 -3.16 -20.31 9.29
C ALA A 59 -3.69 -19.40 10.41
N ILE A 60 -2.85 -18.50 10.92
CA ILE A 60 -3.28 -17.48 11.91
C ILE A 60 -4.34 -16.57 11.31
N VAL A 61 -4.13 -15.99 10.13
CA VAL A 61 -5.10 -15.10 9.47
C VAL A 61 -6.42 -15.83 9.20
N ASP A 62 -6.35 -17.05 8.68
CA ASP A 62 -7.52 -17.89 8.38
C ASP A 62 -8.34 -18.21 9.65
N SER A 63 -7.68 -18.39 10.81
CA SER A 63 -8.34 -18.67 12.09
C SER A 63 -9.26 -17.52 12.55
N PHE A 64 -8.98 -16.30 12.12
CA PHE A 64 -9.86 -15.13 12.34
C PHE A 64 -10.94 -14.98 11.25
N GLY A 65 -11.00 -15.87 10.27
CA GLY A 65 -11.92 -15.76 9.12
C GLY A 65 -11.62 -14.57 8.22
N LEU A 66 -10.37 -14.15 8.14
CA LEU A 66 -9.87 -13.08 7.27
C LEU A 66 -9.17 -13.68 6.05
N LYS A 67 -8.99 -12.82 5.03
CA LYS A 67 -8.14 -13.09 3.86
C LYS A 67 -7.12 -11.97 3.73
N VAL A 68 -5.93 -12.26 3.23
CA VAL A 68 -4.93 -11.25 2.93
C VAL A 68 -5.24 -10.64 1.56
N SER A 69 -5.38 -9.32 1.47
CA SER A 69 -5.62 -8.61 0.21
C SER A 69 -4.32 -8.29 -0.52
N ALA A 70 -3.33 -7.85 0.23
CA ALA A 70 -2.01 -7.49 -0.23
C ALA A 70 -1.01 -7.60 0.92
N VAL A 71 0.27 -7.58 0.59
CA VAL A 71 1.34 -7.33 1.54
C VAL A 71 2.01 -6.00 1.20
N SER A 72 2.17 -5.14 2.21
CA SER A 72 2.86 -3.87 2.08
C SER A 72 4.34 -4.09 2.38
N ALA A 73 5.19 -3.99 1.34
CA ALA A 73 6.61 -4.33 1.39
C ALA A 73 7.43 -3.24 0.69
N HIS A 74 7.66 -2.14 1.39
CA HIS A 74 8.41 -1.00 0.87
C HIS A 74 9.89 -1.32 0.77
N ALA A 75 10.48 -1.06 -0.40
CA ALA A 75 11.86 -1.40 -0.70
C ALA A 75 12.60 -0.23 -1.34
N PRO A 76 13.87 0.02 -0.97
CA PRO A 76 14.69 1.06 -1.61
C PRO A 76 15.12 0.60 -3.02
N MET A 77 14.26 0.75 -4.03
CA MET A 77 14.52 0.20 -5.38
C MET A 77 15.79 0.73 -6.05
N ALA A 78 16.33 1.87 -5.58
CA ALA A 78 17.64 2.37 -6.00
C ALA A 78 18.82 1.65 -5.32
N GLN A 79 18.56 0.60 -4.53
CA GLN A 79 19.54 -0.27 -3.87
C GLN A 79 19.22 -1.73 -4.22
N PRO A 80 19.61 -2.22 -5.41
CA PRO A 80 19.20 -3.53 -5.93
C PRO A 80 19.58 -4.71 -5.03
N GLU A 81 20.72 -4.61 -4.36
CA GLU A 81 21.24 -5.62 -3.43
C GLU A 81 20.32 -5.85 -2.22
N ILE A 82 19.51 -4.86 -1.86
CA ILE A 82 18.51 -4.95 -0.81
C ILE A 82 17.15 -5.30 -1.41
N SER A 83 16.73 -4.57 -2.44
CA SER A 83 15.37 -4.59 -2.96
C SER A 83 15.03 -5.87 -3.72
N ILE A 84 15.98 -6.41 -4.49
CA ILE A 84 15.72 -7.64 -5.28
C ILE A 84 15.39 -8.82 -4.37
N PRO A 85 16.22 -9.19 -3.38
CA PRO A 85 15.88 -10.31 -2.50
C PRO A 85 14.64 -10.03 -1.66
N PHE A 86 14.46 -8.80 -1.16
CA PHE A 86 13.31 -8.43 -0.35
C PHE A 86 11.99 -8.53 -1.12
N LEU A 87 11.89 -7.92 -2.30
CA LEU A 87 10.68 -7.97 -3.12
C LEU A 87 10.42 -9.38 -3.68
N THR A 88 11.47 -10.13 -4.02
CA THR A 88 11.32 -11.54 -4.42
C THR A 88 10.68 -12.33 -3.30
N ARG A 89 11.18 -12.20 -2.07
CA ARG A 89 10.60 -12.88 -0.90
C ARG A 89 9.17 -12.40 -0.61
N ALA A 90 8.90 -11.11 -0.76
CA ALA A 90 7.55 -10.56 -0.57
C ALA A 90 6.54 -11.14 -1.58
N ILE A 91 6.94 -11.36 -2.83
CA ILE A 91 6.10 -11.99 -3.85
C ILE A 91 5.78 -13.44 -3.48
N GLU A 92 6.80 -14.23 -3.11
CA GLU A 92 6.61 -15.61 -2.66
C GLU A 92 5.71 -15.68 -1.41
N TYR A 93 5.90 -14.74 -0.50
CA TYR A 93 5.11 -14.64 0.71
C TYR A 93 3.64 -14.29 0.39
N ALA A 94 3.41 -13.31 -0.49
CA ALA A 94 2.08 -12.92 -0.94
C ALA A 94 1.33 -14.09 -1.59
N ASP A 95 2.02 -14.86 -2.45
CA ASP A 95 1.47 -16.06 -3.09
C ASP A 95 1.05 -17.11 -2.04
N ALA A 96 1.92 -17.43 -1.09
CA ALA A 96 1.63 -18.37 -0.01
C ALA A 96 0.45 -17.93 0.86
N LEU A 97 0.29 -16.63 1.10
CA LEU A 97 -0.85 -16.04 1.83
C LEU A 97 -2.15 -15.99 1.01
N GLY A 98 -2.08 -16.23 -0.31
CA GLY A 98 -3.20 -16.08 -1.23
C GLY A 98 -3.57 -14.62 -1.51
N ALA A 99 -2.65 -13.69 -1.28
CA ALA A 99 -2.77 -12.31 -1.71
C ALA A 99 -2.50 -12.17 -3.21
N THR A 100 -2.91 -11.05 -3.80
CA THR A 100 -2.74 -10.81 -5.24
C THR A 100 -1.80 -9.66 -5.56
N CYS A 101 -1.32 -8.95 -4.55
CA CYS A 101 -0.53 -7.73 -4.72
C CYS A 101 0.54 -7.61 -3.62
N VAL A 102 1.72 -7.14 -4.04
CA VAL A 102 2.75 -6.58 -3.19
C VAL A 102 2.72 -5.07 -3.41
N CYS A 103 2.37 -4.31 -2.38
CA CYS A 103 2.39 -2.85 -2.40
C CYS A 103 3.79 -2.37 -2.05
N THR A 104 4.36 -1.50 -2.87
CA THR A 104 5.70 -0.96 -2.70
C THR A 104 5.87 0.38 -3.44
N ASP A 105 6.96 1.07 -3.17
CA ASP A 105 7.33 2.33 -3.82
C ASP A 105 8.77 2.31 -4.34
N GLU A 106 9.27 3.43 -4.85
CA GLU A 106 10.67 3.51 -5.28
C GLU A 106 11.67 3.57 -4.12
N GLY A 107 11.18 3.80 -2.88
CA GLY A 107 12.00 4.02 -1.71
C GLY A 107 12.75 5.36 -1.72
N VAL A 108 13.49 5.61 -0.66
CA VAL A 108 14.31 6.82 -0.55
C VAL A 108 15.47 6.75 -1.52
N VAL A 109 15.49 7.66 -2.49
CA VAL A 109 16.61 7.82 -3.42
C VAL A 109 17.66 8.74 -2.79
N PRO A 110 18.95 8.33 -2.74
CA PRO A 110 20.02 9.14 -2.17
C PRO A 110 20.08 10.53 -2.81
N ALA A 111 20.30 11.58 -2.00
CA ALA A 111 20.27 12.97 -2.43
C ALA A 111 21.32 13.30 -3.54
N TRP A 112 22.45 12.59 -3.55
CA TRP A 112 23.50 12.75 -4.55
C TRP A 112 23.17 12.13 -5.90
N MET A 113 22.13 11.27 -5.96
CA MET A 113 21.76 10.54 -7.18
C MET A 113 20.82 11.38 -8.04
N SER A 114 21.17 11.58 -9.30
CA SER A 114 20.29 12.24 -10.27
C SER A 114 19.07 11.34 -10.58
N LYS A 115 17.97 11.95 -11.05
CA LYS A 115 16.78 11.20 -11.51
C LYS A 115 17.14 10.12 -12.53
N LYS A 116 17.98 10.45 -13.52
CA LYS A 116 18.41 9.52 -14.57
C LYS A 116 19.11 8.29 -13.99
N GLN A 117 20.04 8.51 -13.05
CA GLN A 117 20.74 7.42 -12.37
C GLN A 117 19.77 6.56 -11.56
N ALA A 118 18.90 7.20 -10.76
CA ALA A 118 17.89 6.49 -9.98
C ALA A 118 16.99 5.62 -10.86
N PHE A 119 16.45 6.17 -11.95
CA PHE A 119 15.56 5.45 -12.84
C PHE A 119 16.25 4.29 -13.57
N ASN A 120 17.52 4.44 -13.95
CA ASN A 120 18.29 3.33 -14.51
C ASN A 120 18.48 2.17 -13.52
N ILE A 121 18.73 2.49 -12.24
CA ILE A 121 18.90 1.47 -11.21
C ILE A 121 17.55 0.83 -10.86
N ILE A 122 16.49 1.62 -10.72
CA ILE A 122 15.12 1.13 -10.49
C ILE A 122 14.68 0.22 -11.66
N TYR A 123 14.97 0.60 -12.90
CA TYR A 123 14.74 -0.25 -14.06
C TYR A 123 15.43 -1.61 -13.91
N TYR A 124 16.72 -1.62 -13.52
CA TYR A 124 17.45 -2.86 -13.28
C TYR A 124 16.78 -3.71 -12.19
N THR A 125 16.38 -3.10 -11.07
CA THR A 125 15.65 -3.78 -9.97
C THR A 125 14.36 -4.41 -10.49
N LEU A 126 13.52 -3.64 -11.18
CA LEU A 126 12.24 -4.10 -11.71
C LEU A 126 12.41 -5.23 -12.73
N ARG A 127 13.43 -5.14 -13.60
CA ARG A 127 13.77 -6.22 -14.55
C ARG A 127 14.14 -7.54 -13.89
N ARG A 128 14.58 -7.52 -12.63
CA ARG A 128 14.90 -8.73 -11.86
C ARG A 128 13.70 -9.25 -11.06
N VAL A 129 12.86 -8.37 -10.58
CA VAL A 129 11.72 -8.68 -9.71
C VAL A 129 10.48 -9.10 -10.51
N LEU A 130 10.13 -8.40 -11.59
CA LEU A 130 8.90 -8.64 -12.34
C LEU A 130 8.78 -10.05 -12.93
N PRO A 131 9.82 -10.73 -13.43
CA PRO A 131 9.71 -12.13 -13.84
C PRO A 131 9.29 -13.08 -12.72
N VAL A 132 9.64 -12.75 -11.46
CA VAL A 132 9.16 -13.52 -10.29
C VAL A 132 7.68 -13.24 -10.06
N ALA A 133 7.28 -11.97 -10.10
CA ALA A 133 5.88 -11.55 -9.96
C ALA A 133 4.97 -12.20 -11.02
N GLU A 134 5.43 -12.29 -12.25
CA GLU A 134 4.73 -12.96 -13.36
C GLU A 134 4.53 -14.46 -13.11
N ARG A 135 5.58 -15.16 -12.66
CA ARG A 135 5.49 -16.61 -12.34
C ARG A 135 4.49 -16.89 -11.23
N HIS A 136 4.47 -16.05 -10.20
CA HIS A 136 3.58 -16.18 -9.06
C HIS A 136 2.20 -15.54 -9.29
N LYS A 137 2.01 -14.81 -10.41
CA LYS A 137 0.78 -14.06 -10.71
C LYS A 137 0.45 -13.03 -9.64
N ILE A 138 1.46 -12.40 -9.06
CA ILE A 138 1.36 -11.36 -8.04
C ILE A 138 1.67 -10.02 -8.67
N HIS A 139 0.78 -9.04 -8.51
CA HIS A 139 1.01 -7.69 -8.97
C HIS A 139 2.01 -6.94 -8.08
N ILE A 140 2.91 -6.20 -8.69
CA ILE A 140 3.67 -5.15 -7.99
C ILE A 140 2.84 -3.88 -8.10
N GLY A 141 2.20 -3.51 -7.00
CA GLY A 141 1.39 -2.30 -6.89
C GLY A 141 2.28 -1.11 -6.50
N LEU A 142 2.66 -0.29 -7.49
CA LEU A 142 3.43 0.92 -7.22
C LEU A 142 2.55 1.89 -6.42
N GLU A 143 3.08 2.38 -5.31
CA GLU A 143 2.41 3.32 -4.42
C GLU A 143 2.98 4.73 -4.58
N PRO A 144 2.13 5.78 -4.64
CA PRO A 144 2.56 7.15 -4.46
C PRO A 144 2.98 7.41 -3.02
N HIS A 145 4.30 7.36 -2.75
CA HIS A 145 4.82 7.44 -1.37
C HIS A 145 6.06 8.31 -1.24
N GLN A 146 7.00 8.24 -2.20
CA GLN A 146 8.28 8.94 -2.14
C GLN A 146 8.40 10.03 -3.23
N LYS A 147 9.57 10.62 -3.33
CA LYS A 147 9.90 11.81 -4.15
C LYS A 147 9.38 11.76 -5.58
N TYR A 148 9.45 10.62 -6.24
CA TYR A 148 9.07 10.47 -7.65
C TYR A 148 7.69 9.87 -7.81
N SER A 149 7.30 8.92 -6.97
CA SER A 149 6.01 8.25 -7.07
C SER A 149 4.83 9.15 -6.66
N VAL A 150 5.02 10.16 -5.80
CA VAL A 150 3.93 11.08 -5.44
C VAL A 150 3.56 12.10 -6.51
N LYS A 151 4.33 12.23 -7.59
CA LYS A 151 4.08 13.19 -8.68
C LYS A 151 3.63 12.44 -9.92
N LEU A 152 2.47 12.77 -10.47
CA LEU A 152 1.86 12.04 -11.58
C LEU A 152 2.82 11.81 -12.76
N ASN A 153 3.53 12.84 -13.23
CA ASN A 153 4.43 12.70 -14.38
C ASN A 153 5.53 11.65 -14.12
N THR A 154 6.22 11.76 -12.97
CA THR A 154 7.31 10.84 -12.63
C THR A 154 6.79 9.47 -12.19
N TYR A 155 5.59 9.40 -11.64
CA TYR A 155 4.90 8.14 -11.39
C TYR A 155 4.64 7.36 -12.67
N LEU A 156 4.13 8.03 -13.71
CA LEU A 156 3.91 7.41 -15.02
C LEU A 156 5.23 6.98 -15.68
N GLU A 157 6.30 7.75 -15.49
CA GLU A 157 7.63 7.34 -15.97
C GLU A 157 8.10 6.06 -15.25
N LEU A 158 7.97 6.00 -13.90
CA LEU A 158 8.32 4.80 -13.10
C LEU A 158 7.49 3.59 -13.53
N LEU A 159 6.21 3.78 -13.68
CA LEU A 159 5.25 2.74 -14.05
C LEU A 159 5.54 2.14 -15.43
N ASN A 160 6.14 2.91 -16.33
CA ASN A 160 6.46 2.53 -17.69
C ASN A 160 7.94 2.17 -17.90
N LEU A 161 8.75 2.08 -16.83
CA LEU A 161 10.15 1.66 -16.95
C LEU A 161 10.29 0.24 -17.50
N VAL A 162 9.36 -0.64 -17.16
CA VAL A 162 9.34 -2.04 -17.61
C VAL A 162 7.96 -2.38 -18.11
N GLU A 163 7.88 -3.03 -19.26
CA GLU A 163 6.63 -3.56 -19.78
C GLU A 163 6.32 -4.92 -19.13
N SER A 164 5.29 -4.95 -18.29
CA SER A 164 4.79 -6.16 -17.65
C SER A 164 3.34 -5.96 -17.24
N PRO A 165 2.46 -6.97 -17.44
CA PRO A 165 1.07 -6.91 -16.96
C PRO A 165 0.97 -6.94 -15.43
N TYR A 166 2.05 -7.30 -14.74
CA TYR A 166 2.12 -7.34 -13.28
C TYR A 166 2.73 -6.08 -12.66
N MET A 167 3.23 -5.12 -13.46
CA MET A 167 3.56 -3.78 -13.01
C MET A 167 2.28 -2.94 -12.97
N SER A 168 1.75 -2.72 -11.78
CA SER A 168 0.40 -2.19 -11.55
C SER A 168 0.42 -1.02 -10.57
N CYS A 169 -0.74 -0.49 -10.23
CA CYS A 169 -0.87 0.68 -9.36
C CYS A 169 -1.58 0.31 -8.06
N ASN A 170 -1.05 0.82 -6.96
CA ASN A 170 -1.67 0.90 -5.65
C ASN A 170 -1.73 2.38 -5.21
N PRO A 171 -2.65 3.21 -5.73
CA PRO A 171 -2.72 4.61 -5.33
C PRO A 171 -3.10 4.73 -3.85
N ASP A 172 -2.29 5.50 -3.10
CA ASP A 172 -2.65 6.04 -1.79
C ASP A 172 -3.25 7.43 -1.99
N THR A 173 -4.54 7.55 -1.69
CA THR A 173 -5.31 8.77 -1.94
C THR A 173 -4.86 9.94 -1.06
N GLY A 174 -4.44 9.66 0.16
CA GLY A 174 -3.94 10.66 1.11
C GLY A 174 -2.53 11.15 0.77
N ASN A 175 -1.63 10.24 0.40
CA ASN A 175 -0.26 10.60 0.00
C ASN A 175 -0.27 11.49 -1.26
N ILE A 176 -1.10 11.15 -2.26
CA ILE A 176 -1.28 11.97 -3.46
C ILE A 176 -1.74 13.37 -3.09
N PHE A 177 -2.77 13.47 -2.22
CA PHE A 177 -3.31 14.75 -1.78
C PHE A 177 -2.26 15.58 -1.03
N MET A 178 -1.55 14.96 -0.07
CA MET A 178 -0.54 15.63 0.74
C MET A 178 0.68 16.07 -0.05
N ALA A 179 1.01 15.38 -1.14
CA ALA A 179 2.04 15.81 -2.10
C ALA A 179 1.61 17.00 -2.97
N GLY A 180 0.41 17.54 -2.77
CA GLY A 180 -0.10 18.69 -3.52
C GLY A 180 -0.74 18.34 -4.86
N GLN A 181 -0.88 17.06 -5.20
CA GLN A 181 -1.53 16.61 -6.43
C GLN A 181 -3.05 16.59 -6.27
N ASP A 182 -3.78 16.52 -7.39
CA ASP A 182 -5.21 16.20 -7.41
C ASP A 182 -5.39 14.67 -7.42
N PRO A 183 -5.96 14.07 -6.34
CA PRO A 183 -6.12 12.63 -6.28
C PRO A 183 -7.05 12.07 -7.36
N TYR A 184 -8.01 12.87 -7.81
CA TYR A 184 -8.98 12.43 -8.81
C TYR A 184 -8.36 12.38 -10.19
N GLU A 185 -7.62 13.41 -10.59
CA GLU A 185 -6.84 13.44 -11.83
C GLU A 185 -5.82 12.30 -11.86
N PHE A 186 -5.11 12.11 -10.74
CA PHE A 186 -4.14 11.02 -10.61
C PHE A 186 -4.81 9.65 -10.80
N LEU A 187 -5.91 9.39 -10.10
CA LEU A 187 -6.67 8.14 -10.23
C LEU A 187 -7.19 7.91 -11.65
N GLU A 188 -7.71 8.96 -12.30
CA GLU A 188 -8.20 8.86 -13.69
C GLU A 188 -7.08 8.48 -14.65
N ALA A 189 -5.90 9.07 -14.49
CA ALA A 189 -4.73 8.80 -15.35
C ALA A 189 -4.24 7.36 -15.28
N ILE A 190 -4.33 6.70 -14.10
CA ILE A 190 -3.82 5.34 -13.88
C ILE A 190 -4.94 4.29 -13.79
N ALA A 191 -6.19 4.68 -13.95
CA ALA A 191 -7.39 3.91 -13.61
C ALA A 191 -7.39 2.46 -14.11
N LYS A 192 -6.87 2.21 -15.33
CA LYS A 192 -6.85 0.86 -15.96
C LYS A 192 -5.81 -0.08 -15.34
N ARG A 193 -4.86 0.44 -14.56
CA ARG A 193 -3.76 -0.33 -13.96
C ARG A 193 -3.88 -0.46 -12.46
N ILE A 194 -4.95 0.08 -11.85
CA ILE A 194 -5.20 -0.01 -10.41
C ILE A 194 -5.64 -1.43 -10.07
N VAL A 195 -4.92 -2.08 -9.16
CA VAL A 195 -5.23 -3.43 -8.66
C VAL A 195 -5.56 -3.43 -7.18
N HIS A 196 -5.07 -2.46 -6.44
CA HIS A 196 -5.28 -2.24 -5.01
C HIS A 196 -5.34 -0.74 -4.74
N VAL A 197 -5.92 -0.29 -3.65
CA VAL A 197 -5.99 1.14 -3.27
C VAL A 197 -5.79 1.28 -1.78
N HIS A 198 -4.84 2.10 -1.37
CA HIS A 198 -4.79 2.60 -0.01
C HIS A 198 -5.81 3.73 0.16
N ALA A 199 -6.87 3.39 0.88
CA ALA A 199 -7.93 4.33 1.20
C ALA A 199 -7.53 5.14 2.44
N LYS A 200 -6.82 6.23 2.24
CA LYS A 200 -6.36 7.17 3.25
C LYS A 200 -7.05 8.52 3.05
N ASP A 201 -7.74 9.01 4.07
CA ASP A 201 -8.32 10.35 4.08
C ASP A 201 -7.47 11.29 4.93
N ILE A 202 -7.51 12.57 4.63
CA ILE A 202 -6.67 13.59 5.26
C ILE A 202 -7.55 14.67 5.88
N GLY A 203 -7.26 15.01 7.13
CA GLY A 203 -7.99 16.07 7.85
C GLY A 203 -7.17 16.66 8.99
N GLY A 204 -7.74 17.67 9.64
CA GLY A 204 -7.12 18.29 10.80
C GLY A 204 -5.87 19.12 10.49
N VAL A 205 -4.97 19.18 11.44
CA VAL A 205 -3.78 20.07 11.39
C VAL A 205 -2.80 19.73 10.27
N VAL A 206 -2.74 18.47 9.83
CA VAL A 206 -1.83 18.04 8.76
C VAL A 206 -2.13 18.68 7.41
N MET A 207 -3.34 19.22 7.23
CA MET A 207 -3.73 19.97 6.03
C MET A 207 -2.82 21.16 5.72
N GLY A 208 -2.23 21.79 6.75
CA GLY A 208 -1.30 22.91 6.60
C GLY A 208 0.03 22.53 5.95
N ASP A 209 0.35 21.24 5.87
CA ASP A 209 1.58 20.72 5.28
C ASP A 209 1.39 20.18 3.86
N ARG A 210 0.21 20.35 3.27
CA ARG A 210 -0.06 19.95 1.90
C ARG A 210 0.96 20.56 0.92
N GLY A 211 1.55 19.74 0.08
CA GLY A 211 2.59 20.13 -0.87
C GLY A 211 4.00 20.15 -0.29
N LYS A 212 4.17 19.97 1.02
CA LYS A 212 5.48 19.94 1.71
C LYS A 212 5.90 18.55 2.15
N VAL A 213 4.97 17.60 2.21
CA VAL A 213 5.18 16.26 2.78
C VAL A 213 5.35 15.23 1.68
N THR A 214 6.40 14.43 1.80
CA THR A 214 6.55 13.12 1.15
C THR A 214 6.63 12.07 2.25
N GLY A 215 6.20 10.84 1.97
CA GLY A 215 6.19 9.75 2.95
C GLY A 215 4.81 9.52 3.55
N VAL A 216 4.74 9.19 4.83
CA VAL A 216 3.52 8.70 5.49
C VAL A 216 2.84 9.80 6.31
N PRO A 217 1.98 10.64 5.74
CA PRO A 217 1.16 11.55 6.53
C PRO A 217 0.15 10.75 7.35
N SER A 218 -0.10 11.21 8.57
CA SER A 218 -1.15 10.62 9.41
C SER A 218 -2.52 10.84 8.77
N GLY A 219 -3.23 9.74 8.46
CA GLY A 219 -4.59 9.79 7.96
C GLY A 219 -5.63 10.00 9.06
N CYS A 220 -6.84 10.37 8.65
CA CYS A 220 -8.04 10.32 9.48
C CYS A 220 -9.00 9.22 8.97
N ALA A 221 -10.16 9.10 9.59
CA ALA A 221 -11.16 8.16 9.10
C ALA A 221 -11.68 8.58 7.73
N CYS A 222 -11.85 7.63 6.82
CA CYS A 222 -12.45 7.89 5.51
C CYS A 222 -13.85 8.50 5.69
N GLY A 223 -14.05 9.68 5.11
CA GLY A 223 -15.27 10.48 5.23
C GLY A 223 -15.27 11.51 6.35
N GLU A 224 -14.23 11.58 7.16
CA GLU A 224 -14.00 12.64 8.14
C GLU A 224 -12.94 13.66 7.65
N GLY A 225 -12.31 13.37 6.53
CA GLY A 225 -11.32 14.22 5.88
C GLY A 225 -11.91 15.03 4.71
N VAL A 226 -11.03 15.40 3.79
CA VAL A 226 -11.36 16.28 2.67
C VAL A 226 -11.59 15.56 1.35
N LEU A 227 -11.39 14.24 1.30
CA LEU A 227 -11.50 13.49 0.06
C LEU A 227 -12.97 13.11 -0.23
N ASP A 228 -13.41 13.38 -1.46
CA ASP A 228 -14.72 12.96 -1.95
C ASP A 228 -14.70 11.47 -2.35
N TRP A 229 -15.10 10.64 -1.41
CA TRP A 229 -15.15 9.18 -1.61
C TRP A 229 -16.18 8.75 -2.66
N GLN A 230 -17.24 9.54 -2.89
CA GLN A 230 -18.20 9.24 -3.95
C GLN A 230 -17.54 9.42 -5.33
N ARG A 231 -16.77 10.50 -5.50
CA ARG A 231 -16.00 10.74 -6.73
C ARG A 231 -14.92 9.66 -6.94
N ILE A 232 -14.18 9.29 -5.91
CA ILE A 232 -13.17 8.21 -5.96
C ILE A 232 -13.82 6.89 -6.41
N VAL A 233 -14.90 6.47 -5.74
CA VAL A 233 -15.61 5.23 -6.09
C VAL A 233 -16.19 5.28 -7.51
N LYS A 234 -16.68 6.44 -7.96
CA LYS A 234 -17.15 6.62 -9.33
C LYS A 234 -16.05 6.40 -10.37
N ILE A 235 -14.84 6.94 -10.13
CA ILE A 235 -13.66 6.73 -10.99
C ILE A 235 -13.32 5.23 -11.05
N LEU A 236 -13.21 4.57 -9.90
CA LEU A 236 -12.88 3.15 -9.80
C LEU A 236 -13.94 2.26 -10.49
N ARG A 237 -15.23 2.58 -10.33
CA ARG A 237 -16.31 1.88 -11.02
C ARG A 237 -16.23 2.03 -12.54
N LYS A 238 -15.97 3.24 -13.05
CA LYS A 238 -15.77 3.51 -14.48
C LYS A 238 -14.61 2.69 -15.03
N ALA A 239 -13.55 2.49 -14.24
CA ALA A 239 -12.40 1.66 -14.58
C ALA A 239 -12.67 0.14 -14.45
N LYS A 240 -13.85 -0.27 -13.97
CA LYS A 240 -14.20 -1.67 -13.67
C LYS A 240 -13.27 -2.30 -12.63
N PHE A 241 -12.78 -1.49 -11.68
CA PHE A 241 -11.93 -1.95 -10.59
C PHE A 241 -12.62 -3.05 -9.78
N LYS A 242 -11.89 -4.14 -9.52
CA LYS A 242 -12.36 -5.30 -8.77
C LYS A 242 -11.47 -5.63 -7.55
N GLY A 243 -10.48 -4.79 -7.30
CA GLY A 243 -9.56 -4.95 -6.18
C GLY A 243 -10.15 -4.53 -4.85
N VAL A 244 -9.30 -4.31 -3.87
CA VAL A 244 -9.66 -3.97 -2.50
C VAL A 244 -9.35 -2.50 -2.22
N LEU A 245 -10.26 -1.82 -1.53
CA LEU A 245 -9.99 -0.56 -0.84
C LEU A 245 -9.47 -0.92 0.55
N SER A 246 -8.17 -0.87 0.73
CA SER A 246 -7.51 -1.11 2.02
C SER A 246 -7.45 0.20 2.78
N VAL A 247 -8.19 0.28 3.87
CA VAL A 247 -8.18 1.49 4.71
C VAL A 247 -6.82 1.61 5.38
N GLU A 248 -6.22 2.78 5.25
CA GLU A 248 -4.99 3.15 5.92
C GLU A 248 -5.22 4.38 6.80
N CYS A 249 -5.13 4.18 8.10
CA CYS A 249 -5.47 5.18 9.11
C CYS A 249 -4.64 4.97 10.39
N SER A 250 -4.72 5.90 11.32
CA SER A 250 -3.82 5.96 12.47
C SER A 250 -4.34 5.27 13.73
N SER A 251 -5.59 4.78 13.73
CA SER A 251 -6.18 4.10 14.90
C SER A 251 -7.30 3.13 14.55
N GLU A 252 -7.61 2.26 15.51
CA GLU A 252 -8.72 1.31 15.43
C GLU A 252 -10.09 2.02 15.29
N GLU A 253 -10.28 3.15 15.98
CA GLU A 253 -11.50 3.95 15.92
C GLU A 253 -11.72 4.50 14.52
N GLN A 254 -10.65 5.03 13.92
CA GLN A 254 -10.67 5.51 12.53
C GLN A 254 -10.98 4.38 11.55
N GLY A 255 -10.40 3.19 11.74
CA GLY A 255 -10.71 2.00 10.96
C GLY A 255 -12.20 1.62 11.02
N ARG A 256 -12.79 1.70 12.22
CA ARG A 256 -14.22 1.43 12.45
C ARG A 256 -15.13 2.48 11.81
N ALA A 257 -14.76 3.74 11.85
CA ALA A 257 -15.50 4.83 11.19
C ALA A 257 -15.41 4.71 9.67
N SER A 258 -14.20 4.46 9.14
CA SER A 258 -13.93 4.30 7.72
C SER A 258 -14.79 3.21 7.06
N ILE A 259 -14.85 2.01 7.65
CA ILE A 259 -15.64 0.92 7.04
C ILE A 259 -17.14 1.26 6.99
N LYS A 260 -17.67 1.98 8.00
CA LYS A 260 -19.06 2.41 8.00
C LYS A 260 -19.34 3.39 6.86
N HIS A 261 -18.45 4.38 6.67
CA HIS A 261 -18.56 5.37 5.61
C HIS A 261 -18.44 4.74 4.23
N LEU A 262 -17.34 4.01 3.98
CA LEU A 262 -17.08 3.40 2.67
C LEU A 262 -18.16 2.42 2.25
N ARG A 263 -18.75 1.65 3.18
CA ARG A 263 -19.89 0.78 2.87
C ARG A 263 -21.12 1.55 2.41
N LYS A 264 -21.38 2.75 2.94
CA LYS A 264 -22.49 3.62 2.46
C LYS A 264 -22.19 4.09 1.04
N VAL A 265 -20.98 4.59 0.79
CA VAL A 265 -20.55 5.08 -0.52
C VAL A 265 -20.58 3.95 -1.58
N LEU A 266 -20.10 2.76 -1.22
CA LEU A 266 -20.10 1.61 -2.11
C LEU A 266 -21.50 1.06 -2.43
N LYS A 267 -22.52 1.32 -1.58
CA LYS A 267 -23.91 0.95 -1.83
C LYS A 267 -24.67 1.99 -2.64
N ALA A 268 -24.26 3.24 -2.61
CA ALA A 268 -24.85 4.29 -3.43
C ALA A 268 -24.64 3.99 -4.92
N LYS A 269 -25.74 4.14 -5.71
CA LYS A 269 -25.73 3.88 -7.17
C LYS A 269 -25.10 5.03 -7.94
#